data_5abe0f7a6094b16779be8967234bb0aa
#
_entry.id   5abe0f7a6094b16779be8967234bb0aa
#
_cell.length_a   1.000
_cell.length_b   1.000
_cell.length_c   1.000
_cell.angle_alpha   90.00
_cell.angle_beta   90.00
_cell.angle_gamma   90.00
#
_symmetry.space_group_name_H-M   'P 1'
#
loop_
_entity.id
_entity.type
_entity.pdbx_description
1 polymer ?
#
loop_
_entity_poly.entity_id
_entity_poly.type
_entity_poly.pdbx_seq_one_letter_code
_entity_poly.pdbx_strand_id
1 'polypeptide(L)'
;TYVGYYARSGPDGRVWPGLKSIDAVVERLQAADAALADPDAPLIAWGFDPIFFGERRMSAADLDRVSTRRAIGVFHASLHFLNVNSFVVDASDLASSTDMQEVMTDAAGKPTGELAGMVGMYLALKSMKYDLAGASTQPDALWNFARICQIAGVTTATDLHSPLDEALVARLRGEVDKDDY
;
A
#
# COMPACT_ATOMS: atom_id res chain seq x y z
N THR A 1 3.96 5.91 -1.26
CA THR A 1 3.42 7.20 -0.76
C THR A 1 2.46 6.97 0.40
N TYR A 2 2.57 7.76 1.49
CA TYR A 2 1.63 7.68 2.62
C TYR A 2 0.40 8.57 2.38
N VAL A 3 -0.80 7.99 2.61
CA VAL A 3 -2.09 8.65 2.39
C VAL A 3 -3.07 8.48 3.56
N GLY A 4 -2.56 8.26 4.76
CA GLY A 4 -3.38 8.04 5.95
C GLY A 4 -3.97 9.32 6.54
N TYR A 5 -4.99 9.13 7.39
CA TYR A 5 -5.74 10.21 8.03
C TYR A 5 -4.93 11.00 9.07
N TYR A 6 -4.05 10.33 9.81
CA TYR A 6 -3.18 10.97 10.80
C TYR A 6 -1.81 11.32 10.22
N ALA A 7 -1.14 12.31 10.79
CA ALA A 7 0.24 12.59 10.45
C ALA A 7 1.14 11.40 10.84
N ARG A 8 2.20 11.16 10.06
CA ARG A 8 3.15 10.08 10.30
C ARG A 8 4.58 10.53 10.04
N SER A 9 5.49 10.16 10.93
CA SER A 9 6.92 10.36 10.71
C SER A 9 7.50 9.27 9.83
N GLY A 10 8.33 9.65 8.88
CA GLY A 10 9.17 8.75 8.10
C GLY A 10 10.49 8.44 8.82
N PRO A 11 11.27 7.46 8.34
CA PRO A 11 12.56 7.09 8.92
C PRO A 11 13.61 8.21 8.81
N ASP A 12 13.44 9.12 7.86
CA ASP A 12 14.24 10.33 7.65
C ASP A 12 13.87 11.48 8.58
N GLY A 13 12.89 11.28 9.48
CA GLY A 13 12.35 12.30 10.37
C GLY A 13 11.35 13.26 9.70
N ARG A 14 11.11 13.13 8.39
CA ARG A 14 10.10 13.92 7.70
C ARG A 14 8.70 13.55 8.21
N VAL A 15 7.91 14.55 8.54
CA VAL A 15 6.50 14.35 8.91
C VAL A 15 5.62 14.45 7.67
N TRP A 16 4.91 13.37 7.38
CA TRP A 16 3.86 13.35 6.37
C TRP A 16 2.56 13.83 7.03
N PRO A 17 2.01 14.97 6.63
CA PRO A 17 0.74 15.44 7.18
C PRO A 17 -0.38 14.46 6.81
N GLY A 18 -1.29 14.24 7.77
CA GLY A 18 -2.48 13.43 7.55
C GLY A 18 -3.47 14.06 6.57
N LEU A 19 -4.28 13.23 5.94
CA LEU A 19 -5.25 13.63 4.93
C LEU A 19 -6.67 13.45 5.49
N LYS A 20 -7.53 14.45 5.32
CA LYS A 20 -8.84 14.49 5.97
C LYS A 20 -10.01 14.25 5.00
N SER A 21 -9.72 14.06 3.71
CA SER A 21 -10.73 13.78 2.69
C SER A 21 -10.13 12.92 1.58
N ILE A 22 -10.99 12.23 0.82
CA ILE A 22 -10.56 11.50 -0.38
C ILE A 22 -9.98 12.46 -1.43
N ASP A 23 -10.51 13.68 -1.52
CA ASP A 23 -9.95 14.69 -2.44
C ASP A 23 -8.50 15.02 -2.09
N ALA A 24 -8.17 15.20 -0.81
CA ALA A 24 -6.79 15.40 -0.37
C ALA A 24 -5.89 14.18 -0.65
N VAL A 25 -6.45 12.97 -0.57
CA VAL A 25 -5.73 11.74 -0.97
C VAL A 25 -5.44 11.78 -2.47
N VAL A 26 -6.43 12.09 -3.30
CA VAL A 26 -6.28 12.21 -4.76
C VAL A 26 -5.22 13.27 -5.11
N GLU A 27 -5.28 14.45 -4.52
CA GLU A 27 -4.26 15.52 -4.73
C GLU A 27 -2.85 15.05 -4.39
N ARG A 28 -2.66 14.35 -3.28
CA ARG A 28 -1.35 13.78 -2.91
C ARG A 28 -0.89 12.72 -3.91
N LEU A 29 -1.78 11.87 -4.37
CA LEU A 29 -1.46 10.85 -5.37
C LEU A 29 -1.12 11.48 -6.72
N GLN A 30 -1.80 12.57 -7.14
CA GLN A 30 -1.47 13.31 -8.35
C GLN A 30 -0.06 13.92 -8.27
N ALA A 31 0.31 14.50 -7.13
CA ALA A 31 1.66 15.01 -6.92
C ALA A 31 2.71 13.90 -6.94
N ALA A 32 2.38 12.72 -6.40
CA ALA A 32 3.26 11.55 -6.43
C ALA A 32 3.39 10.97 -7.85
N ASP A 33 2.30 10.90 -8.60
CA ASP A 33 2.28 10.46 -10.00
C ASP A 33 3.17 11.34 -10.88
N ALA A 34 3.04 12.65 -10.72
CA ALA A 34 3.85 13.63 -11.45
C ALA A 34 5.36 13.56 -11.13
N ALA A 35 5.72 13.05 -9.95
CA ALA A 35 7.11 12.89 -9.52
C ALA A 35 7.75 11.57 -9.99
N LEU A 36 6.96 10.59 -10.47
CA LEU A 36 7.46 9.32 -10.98
C LEU A 36 8.01 9.49 -12.39
N ALA A 37 9.32 9.30 -12.53
CA ALA A 37 10.01 9.45 -13.83
C ALA A 37 9.67 8.33 -14.82
N ASP A 38 9.47 7.10 -14.33
CA ASP A 38 9.10 5.95 -15.16
C ASP A 38 7.58 5.93 -15.39
N PRO A 39 7.08 6.07 -16.62
CA PRO A 39 5.65 6.05 -16.92
C PRO A 39 5.00 4.69 -16.66
N ASP A 40 5.77 3.60 -16.70
CA ASP A 40 5.26 2.23 -16.51
C ASP A 40 5.34 1.76 -15.05
N ALA A 41 6.06 2.47 -14.19
CA ALA A 41 6.13 2.14 -12.77
C ALA A 41 4.75 2.32 -12.10
N PRO A 42 4.26 1.34 -11.33
CA PRO A 42 3.01 1.50 -10.61
C PRO A 42 3.14 2.54 -9.49
N LEU A 43 2.09 3.33 -9.29
CA LEU A 43 1.98 4.22 -8.13
C LEU A 43 1.41 3.45 -6.95
N ILE A 44 2.26 3.19 -5.96
CA ILE A 44 1.86 2.48 -4.74
C ILE A 44 1.77 3.45 -3.57
N ALA A 45 0.63 3.41 -2.87
CA ALA A 45 0.38 4.17 -1.67
C ALA A 45 -0.20 3.28 -0.57
N TRP A 46 -0.21 3.79 0.67
CA TRP A 46 -0.71 3.04 1.81
C TRP A 46 -1.18 3.94 2.94
N GLY A 47 -1.95 3.36 3.86
CA GLY A 47 -2.38 4.06 5.07
C GLY A 47 -3.80 4.61 5.01
N PHE A 48 -4.53 4.44 3.89
CA PHE A 48 -5.95 4.76 3.81
C PHE A 48 -6.73 3.85 4.75
N ASP A 49 -7.73 4.41 5.45
CA ASP A 49 -8.67 3.63 6.26
C ASP A 49 -10.03 4.31 6.22
N PRO A 50 -11.06 3.68 5.59
CA PRO A 50 -12.36 4.30 5.38
C PRO A 50 -13.07 4.71 6.66
N ILE A 51 -12.75 4.10 7.81
CA ILE A 51 -13.34 4.45 9.13
C ILE A 51 -13.14 5.93 9.49
N PHE A 52 -12.04 6.53 9.04
CA PHE A 52 -11.73 7.94 9.30
C PHE A 52 -12.33 8.89 8.25
N PHE A 53 -12.88 8.35 7.16
CA PHE A 53 -13.45 9.11 6.04
C PHE A 53 -14.97 9.01 5.98
N GLY A 54 -15.64 8.82 7.15
CA GLY A 54 -17.08 8.68 7.23
C GLY A 54 -17.60 7.40 6.59
N GLU A 55 -16.82 6.34 6.70
CA GLU A 55 -17.09 5.03 6.09
C GLU A 55 -17.18 5.05 4.55
N ARG A 56 -16.84 6.19 3.93
CA ARG A 56 -16.74 6.27 2.47
C ARG A 56 -15.54 5.45 2.00
N ARG A 57 -15.84 4.43 1.21
CA ARG A 57 -14.81 3.59 0.59
C ARG A 57 -14.29 4.25 -0.67
N MET A 58 -12.99 4.17 -0.89
CA MET A 58 -12.35 4.66 -2.10
C MET A 58 -12.70 3.73 -3.27
N SER A 59 -13.06 4.29 -4.40
CA SER A 59 -13.42 3.55 -5.61
C SER A 59 -12.35 3.69 -6.70
N ALA A 60 -12.44 2.83 -7.73
CA ALA A 60 -11.64 2.97 -8.93
C ALA A 60 -11.81 4.37 -9.56
N ALA A 61 -13.03 4.91 -9.59
CA ALA A 61 -13.30 6.24 -10.12
C ALA A 61 -12.63 7.38 -9.34
N ASP A 62 -12.45 7.23 -8.01
CA ASP A 62 -11.67 8.19 -7.23
C ASP A 62 -10.19 8.19 -7.68
N LEU A 63 -9.62 7.00 -7.92
CA LEU A 63 -8.24 6.84 -8.35
C LEU A 63 -8.02 7.17 -9.84
N ASP A 64 -9.04 7.04 -10.68
CA ASP A 64 -9.00 7.47 -12.08
C ASP A 64 -8.79 8.99 -12.23
N ARG A 65 -9.16 9.77 -11.21
CA ARG A 65 -8.87 11.21 -11.14
C ARG A 65 -7.37 11.49 -11.04
N VAL A 66 -6.58 10.51 -10.64
CA VAL A 66 -5.11 10.60 -10.62
C VAL A 66 -4.57 10.20 -11.99
N SER A 67 -4.89 8.99 -12.46
CA SER A 67 -4.49 8.49 -13.77
C SER A 67 -5.35 7.32 -14.22
N THR A 68 -5.71 7.31 -15.50
CA THR A 68 -6.36 6.17 -16.17
C THR A 68 -5.40 5.33 -17.01
N ARG A 69 -4.08 5.65 -16.95
CA ARG A 69 -3.04 4.99 -17.76
C ARG A 69 -1.94 4.35 -16.95
N ARG A 70 -1.69 4.84 -15.73
CA ARG A 70 -0.75 4.26 -14.79
C ARG A 70 -1.49 3.32 -13.84
N ALA A 71 -0.91 2.17 -13.53
CA ALA A 71 -1.42 1.31 -12.47
C ALA A 71 -1.30 2.01 -11.11
N ILE A 72 -2.42 2.12 -10.39
CA ILE A 72 -2.48 2.74 -9.05
C ILE A 72 -3.02 1.73 -8.07
N GLY A 73 -2.30 1.58 -6.93
CA GLY A 73 -2.72 0.76 -5.81
C GLY A 73 -2.58 1.50 -4.48
N VAL A 74 -3.62 1.49 -3.67
CA VAL A 74 -3.66 2.09 -2.33
C VAL A 74 -3.98 1.02 -1.30
N PHE A 75 -2.99 0.60 -0.54
CA PHE A 75 -3.19 -0.31 0.57
C PHE A 75 -3.88 0.40 1.74
N HIS A 76 -4.85 -0.27 2.34
CA HIS A 76 -5.39 0.18 3.62
C HIS A 76 -4.34 0.11 4.73
N ALA A 77 -4.56 0.87 5.80
CA ALA A 77 -3.69 0.85 6.98
C ALA A 77 -3.60 -0.54 7.64
N SER A 78 -4.66 -1.34 7.51
CA SER A 78 -4.72 -2.72 8.00
C SER A 78 -3.97 -3.73 7.13
N LEU A 79 -3.58 -3.37 5.91
CA LEU A 79 -3.03 -4.26 4.88
C LEU A 79 -3.96 -5.43 4.46
N HIS A 80 -5.26 -5.37 4.83
CA HIS A 80 -6.24 -6.37 4.43
C HIS A 80 -7.04 -6.00 3.18
N PHE A 81 -6.92 -4.76 2.71
CA PHE A 81 -7.58 -4.25 1.53
C PHE A 81 -6.63 -3.47 0.64
N LEU A 82 -6.90 -3.52 -0.65
CA LEU A 82 -6.22 -2.75 -1.69
C LEU A 82 -7.28 -2.08 -2.57
N ASN A 83 -7.21 -0.77 -2.75
CA ASN A 83 -7.97 -0.07 -3.76
C ASN A 83 -7.12 0.16 -5.00
N VAL A 84 -7.71 -0.07 -6.17
CA VAL A 84 -7.05 0.10 -7.48
C VAL A 84 -7.90 0.93 -8.43
N ASN A 85 -7.26 1.57 -9.41
CA ASN A 85 -7.95 2.33 -10.45
C ASN A 85 -8.51 1.42 -11.57
N SER A 86 -9.31 2.00 -12.48
CA SER A 86 -9.92 1.25 -13.59
C SER A 86 -8.89 0.60 -14.50
N PHE A 87 -7.71 1.21 -14.68
CA PHE A 87 -6.62 0.60 -15.43
C PHE A 87 -6.23 -0.79 -14.88
N VAL A 88 -6.14 -0.91 -13.57
CA VAL A 88 -5.81 -2.19 -12.91
C VAL A 88 -7.02 -3.14 -12.90
N VAL A 89 -8.25 -2.62 -12.73
CA VAL A 89 -9.49 -3.41 -12.83
C VAL A 89 -9.52 -4.16 -14.17
N ASP A 90 -9.25 -3.43 -15.26
CA ASP A 90 -9.27 -4.00 -16.62
C ASP A 90 -8.06 -4.94 -16.84
N ALA A 91 -6.86 -4.52 -16.45
CA ALA A 91 -5.64 -5.32 -16.62
C ALA A 91 -5.65 -6.64 -15.82
N SER A 92 -6.43 -6.69 -14.74
CA SER A 92 -6.59 -7.87 -13.88
C SER A 92 -7.84 -8.70 -14.22
N ASP A 93 -8.63 -8.28 -15.20
CA ASP A 93 -9.92 -8.90 -15.58
C ASP A 93 -10.85 -9.14 -14.37
N LEU A 94 -10.93 -8.13 -13.48
CA LEU A 94 -11.73 -8.26 -12.26
C LEU A 94 -13.23 -8.39 -12.56
N ALA A 95 -13.68 -7.95 -13.72
CA ALA A 95 -15.07 -8.12 -14.15
C ALA A 95 -15.47 -9.60 -14.30
N SER A 96 -14.51 -10.46 -14.66
CA SER A 96 -14.71 -11.92 -14.76
C SER A 96 -14.55 -12.64 -13.41
N SER A 97 -14.22 -11.93 -12.34
CA SER A 97 -13.96 -12.47 -11.00
C SER A 97 -14.94 -11.95 -9.94
N THR A 98 -16.09 -11.42 -10.35
CA THR A 98 -17.09 -10.83 -9.45
C THR A 98 -17.88 -11.84 -8.62
N ASP A 99 -17.73 -13.12 -8.89
CA ASP A 99 -18.20 -14.23 -8.08
C ASP A 99 -17.31 -14.50 -6.84
N MET A 100 -16.09 -13.97 -6.86
CA MET A 100 -15.18 -14.05 -5.71
C MET A 100 -15.58 -13.01 -4.67
N GLN A 101 -15.74 -13.43 -3.42
CA GLN A 101 -16.07 -12.53 -2.30
C GLN A 101 -14.98 -11.49 -1.99
N GLU A 102 -13.77 -11.71 -2.48
CA GLU A 102 -12.63 -10.82 -2.35
C GLU A 102 -12.66 -9.63 -3.32
N VAL A 103 -13.47 -9.70 -4.38
CA VAL A 103 -13.67 -8.60 -5.35
C VAL A 103 -14.92 -7.83 -4.96
N MET A 104 -14.76 -6.64 -4.39
CA MET A 104 -15.89 -5.82 -3.97
C MET A 104 -16.64 -5.28 -5.20
N THR A 105 -17.95 -5.43 -5.20
CA THR A 105 -18.84 -4.96 -6.27
C THR A 105 -19.81 -3.90 -5.79
N ASP A 106 -20.27 -3.07 -6.72
CA ASP A 106 -21.36 -2.13 -6.49
C ASP A 106 -22.74 -2.83 -6.60
N ALA A 107 -23.80 -2.07 -6.41
CA ALA A 107 -25.18 -2.57 -6.52
C ALA A 107 -25.55 -3.13 -7.91
N ALA A 108 -24.79 -2.78 -8.95
CA ALA A 108 -24.97 -3.29 -10.31
C ALA A 108 -24.06 -4.51 -10.59
N GLY A 109 -23.32 -4.99 -9.59
CA GLY A 109 -22.40 -6.14 -9.73
C GLY A 109 -21.09 -5.80 -10.43
N LYS A 110 -20.74 -4.51 -10.57
CA LYS A 110 -19.46 -4.10 -11.17
C LYS A 110 -18.37 -3.99 -10.11
N PRO A 111 -17.10 -4.37 -10.42
CA PRO A 111 -15.99 -4.17 -9.50
C PRO A 111 -15.85 -2.72 -9.09
N THR A 112 -15.77 -2.45 -7.80
CA THR A 112 -15.54 -1.09 -7.27
C THR A 112 -14.08 -0.65 -7.33
N GLY A 113 -13.15 -1.60 -7.61
CA GLY A 113 -11.72 -1.41 -7.49
C GLY A 113 -11.19 -1.71 -6.08
N GLU A 114 -12.04 -2.12 -5.14
CA GLU A 114 -11.59 -2.57 -3.83
C GLU A 114 -11.48 -4.09 -3.77
N LEU A 115 -10.36 -4.57 -3.25
CA LEU A 115 -10.00 -5.98 -3.16
C LEU A 115 -9.71 -6.33 -1.70
N ALA A 116 -10.28 -7.44 -1.23
CA ALA A 116 -10.14 -7.91 0.14
C ALA A 116 -9.18 -9.09 0.25
N GLY A 117 -8.43 -9.15 1.36
CA GLY A 117 -7.55 -10.26 1.69
C GLY A 117 -6.42 -10.48 0.68
N MET A 118 -5.49 -11.36 1.01
CA MET A 118 -4.31 -11.62 0.17
C MET A 118 -4.68 -12.16 -1.21
N VAL A 119 -5.73 -12.98 -1.30
CA VAL A 119 -6.16 -13.58 -2.59
C VAL A 119 -6.63 -12.49 -3.56
N GLY A 120 -7.56 -11.63 -3.11
CA GLY A 120 -8.05 -10.52 -3.94
C GLY A 120 -6.94 -9.55 -4.32
N MET A 121 -6.11 -9.13 -3.34
CA MET A 121 -4.99 -8.23 -3.60
C MET A 121 -4.00 -8.82 -4.60
N TYR A 122 -3.72 -10.12 -4.53
CA TYR A 122 -2.76 -10.78 -5.43
C TYR A 122 -3.19 -10.70 -6.90
N LEU A 123 -4.49 -10.71 -7.21
CA LEU A 123 -4.98 -10.54 -8.58
C LEU A 123 -4.48 -9.22 -9.19
N ALA A 124 -4.61 -8.13 -8.43
CA ALA A 124 -4.15 -6.81 -8.87
C ALA A 124 -2.63 -6.68 -8.85
N LEU A 125 -1.96 -7.13 -7.78
CA LEU A 125 -0.51 -7.00 -7.63
C LEU A 125 0.25 -7.71 -8.76
N LYS A 126 -0.28 -8.86 -9.22
CA LYS A 126 0.28 -9.59 -10.35
C LYS A 126 0.23 -8.77 -11.64
N SER A 127 -0.91 -8.16 -11.97
CA SER A 127 -1.06 -7.33 -13.17
C SER A 127 -0.23 -6.04 -13.09
N MET A 128 -0.10 -5.48 -11.90
CA MET A 128 0.75 -4.31 -11.61
C MET A 128 2.24 -4.64 -11.60
N LYS A 129 2.62 -5.94 -11.68
CA LYS A 129 4.01 -6.42 -11.54
C LYS A 129 4.67 -5.91 -10.25
N TYR A 130 3.89 -5.78 -9.18
CA TYR A 130 4.38 -5.32 -7.88
C TYR A 130 4.62 -6.49 -6.94
N ASP A 131 5.87 -6.66 -6.52
CA ASP A 131 6.28 -7.68 -5.55
C ASP A 131 6.21 -7.11 -4.13
N LEU A 132 5.10 -7.37 -3.45
CA LEU A 132 4.89 -6.93 -2.07
C LEU A 132 5.89 -7.61 -1.10
N ALA A 133 6.19 -8.89 -1.32
CA ALA A 133 7.15 -9.61 -0.49
C ALA A 133 8.57 -9.07 -0.69
N GLY A 134 8.96 -8.83 -1.94
CA GLY A 134 10.24 -8.21 -2.28
C GLY A 134 10.41 -6.81 -1.70
N ALA A 135 9.33 -6.04 -1.58
CA ALA A 135 9.41 -4.72 -0.97
C ALA A 135 9.83 -4.77 0.51
N SER A 136 9.42 -5.81 1.26
CA SER A 136 9.82 -6.00 2.66
C SER A 136 11.26 -6.50 2.83
N THR A 137 11.86 -6.99 1.75
CA THR A 137 13.23 -7.53 1.75
C THR A 137 14.27 -6.56 1.22
N GLN A 138 13.90 -5.31 0.95
CA GLN A 138 14.87 -4.28 0.56
C GLN A 138 15.93 -4.09 1.64
N PRO A 139 17.20 -3.82 1.26
CA PRO A 139 18.30 -3.67 2.21
C PRO A 139 17.98 -2.71 3.37
N ASP A 140 17.33 -1.60 3.07
CA ASP A 140 17.03 -0.56 4.05
C ASP A 140 15.74 -0.80 4.85
N ALA A 141 14.99 -1.87 4.58
CA ALA A 141 13.67 -2.07 5.19
C ALA A 141 13.76 -2.21 6.72
N LEU A 142 14.69 -3.03 7.21
CA LEU A 142 14.91 -3.23 8.64
C LEU A 142 15.45 -1.97 9.31
N TRP A 143 16.40 -1.29 8.67
CA TRP A 143 16.95 -0.01 9.14
C TRP A 143 15.86 1.06 9.26
N ASN A 144 15.04 1.23 8.23
CA ASN A 144 13.92 2.16 8.23
C ASN A 144 12.92 1.85 9.35
N PHE A 145 12.64 0.58 9.60
CA PHE A 145 11.79 0.14 10.71
C PHE A 145 12.42 0.49 12.06
N ALA A 146 13.68 0.15 12.27
CA ALA A 146 14.41 0.48 13.50
C ALA A 146 14.42 1.99 13.76
N ARG A 147 14.64 2.79 12.71
CA ARG A 147 14.63 4.25 12.82
C ARG A 147 13.27 4.82 13.21
N ILE A 148 12.19 4.28 12.66
CA ILE A 148 10.82 4.66 13.07
C ILE A 148 10.57 4.29 14.55
N CYS A 149 11.01 3.11 15.00
CA CYS A 149 10.95 2.70 16.40
C CYS A 149 11.70 3.67 17.31
N GLN A 150 12.91 4.06 16.96
CA GLN A 150 13.70 5.04 17.72
C GLN A 150 12.98 6.40 17.82
N ILE A 151 12.47 6.93 16.70
CA ILE A 151 11.72 8.20 16.67
C ILE A 151 10.48 8.12 17.57
N ALA A 152 9.81 6.96 17.62
CA ALA A 152 8.62 6.72 18.44
C ALA A 152 8.94 6.36 19.89
N GLY A 153 10.22 6.24 20.29
CA GLY A 153 10.63 5.79 21.63
C GLY A 153 10.36 4.31 21.90
N VAL A 154 10.19 3.50 20.86
CA VAL A 154 9.98 2.05 20.98
C VAL A 154 11.34 1.38 21.09
N THR A 155 11.57 0.66 22.22
CA THR A 155 12.82 -0.04 22.49
C THR A 155 12.78 -1.52 22.15
N THR A 156 11.58 -2.10 22.02
CA THR A 156 11.38 -3.51 21.69
C THR A 156 10.19 -3.64 20.76
N ALA A 157 10.38 -4.31 19.64
CA ALA A 157 9.32 -4.64 18.69
C ALA A 157 9.27 -6.16 18.49
N THR A 158 8.06 -6.71 18.39
CA THR A 158 7.82 -8.13 18.15
C THR A 158 6.95 -8.28 16.91
N ASP A 159 7.40 -9.09 15.96
CA ASP A 159 6.60 -9.52 14.81
C ASP A 159 5.99 -10.89 15.11
N LEU A 160 4.66 -10.99 15.03
CA LEU A 160 3.91 -12.21 15.32
C LEU A 160 3.38 -12.89 14.04
N HIS A 161 3.68 -12.35 12.87
CA HIS A 161 3.06 -12.79 11.62
C HIS A 161 4.04 -13.35 10.59
N SER A 162 5.29 -12.94 10.60
CA SER A 162 6.28 -13.41 9.63
C SER A 162 6.63 -14.88 9.83
N PRO A 163 6.62 -15.69 8.77
CA PRO A 163 7.17 -17.05 8.84
C PRO A 163 8.67 -16.95 9.11
N LEU A 164 9.08 -17.42 10.28
CA LEU A 164 10.47 -17.35 10.71
C LEU A 164 11.19 -18.64 10.30
N ASP A 165 11.93 -18.58 9.20
CA ASP A 165 12.84 -19.63 8.75
C ASP A 165 14.32 -19.28 9.02
N GLU A 166 15.21 -20.25 8.84
CA GLU A 166 16.64 -20.06 9.08
C GLU A 166 17.25 -18.97 8.17
N ALA A 167 16.78 -18.85 6.94
CA ALA A 167 17.26 -17.85 5.98
C ALA A 167 16.88 -16.43 6.42
N LEU A 168 15.65 -16.24 6.88
CA LEU A 168 15.19 -14.96 7.41
C LEU A 168 15.96 -14.59 8.68
N VAL A 169 16.14 -15.54 9.61
CA VAL A 169 16.92 -15.32 10.84
C VAL A 169 18.37 -14.93 10.52
N ALA A 170 19.02 -15.65 9.58
CA ALA A 170 20.38 -15.34 9.18
C ALA A 170 20.49 -13.94 8.57
N ARG A 171 19.53 -13.56 7.72
CA ARG A 171 19.44 -12.22 7.13
C ARG A 171 19.29 -11.14 8.19
N LEU A 172 18.33 -11.30 9.11
CA LEU A 172 18.06 -10.31 10.17
C LEU A 172 19.29 -10.14 11.08
N ARG A 173 19.97 -11.24 11.44
CA ARG A 173 21.23 -11.17 12.20
C ARG A 173 22.30 -10.41 11.42
N GLY A 174 22.49 -10.73 10.14
CA GLY A 174 23.46 -10.04 9.29
C GLY A 174 23.19 -8.54 9.14
N GLU A 175 21.94 -8.09 9.25
CA GLU A 175 21.63 -6.65 9.28
C GLU A 175 21.93 -6.02 10.64
N VAL A 176 21.61 -6.71 11.75
CA VAL A 176 21.87 -6.22 13.12
C VAL A 176 23.37 -6.16 13.43
N ASP A 177 24.16 -7.07 12.88
CA ASP A 177 25.63 -7.14 13.10
C ASP A 177 26.41 -6.08 12.28
N LYS A 178 25.74 -5.30 11.40
CA LYS A 178 26.37 -4.14 10.76
C LYS A 178 26.50 -3.02 11.80
N ASP A 179 27.74 -2.63 12.09
CA ASP A 179 28.09 -1.60 13.09
C ASP A 179 27.57 -0.15 12.74
N ASP A 180 26.67 -0.01 11.81
CA ASP A 180 26.21 1.27 11.24
C ASP A 180 24.89 1.79 11.88
N TYR A 181 24.49 1.29 13.06
CA TYR A 181 23.27 1.72 13.77
C TYR A 181 23.48 2.88 14.75
#